data_fd660d9f0a3ad9f6adce00f991712c97
#
_entry.id   fd660d9f0a3ad9f6adce00f991712c97
#
_cell.length_a   1.000
_cell.length_b   1.000
_cell.length_c   1.000
_cell.angle_alpha   90.00
_cell.angle_beta   90.00
_cell.angle_gamma   90.00
#
_symmetry.space_group_name_H-M   'P 1'
#
loop_
_entity.id
_entity.type
_entity.pdbx_description
1 polymer ?
#
loop_
_entity_poly.entity_id
_entity_poly.type
_entity_poly.pdbx_seq_one_letter_code
_entity_poly.pdbx_strand_id
1 'polypeptide(L)' 'MNAAELIQSLRPGRPVSGTLIVSPSPRWPDAVRACGLDFVFIDTEHIALDRAQISWMCQAYAALGVAPI' A
#
# COMPACT_ATOMS: atom_id res chain seq x y z
N MET A 1 1.88 8.96 0.18
CA MET A 1 1.74 9.04 1.66
C MET A 1 2.59 7.97 2.30
N ASN A 2 3.32 8.28 3.34
CA ASN A 2 4.03 7.29 4.14
C ASN A 2 3.22 6.92 5.40
N ALA A 3 3.70 5.94 6.17
CA ALA A 3 2.98 5.45 7.34
C ALA A 3 2.75 6.55 8.40
N ALA A 4 3.75 7.41 8.63
CA ALA A 4 3.63 8.50 9.60
C ALA A 4 2.58 9.52 9.17
N GLU A 5 2.55 9.89 7.89
CA GLU A 5 1.55 10.78 7.33
C GLU A 5 0.15 10.17 7.40
N LEU A 6 0.03 8.87 7.16
CA LEU A 6 -1.24 8.15 7.29
C LEU A 6 -1.78 8.24 8.71
N ILE A 7 -0.95 7.97 9.72
CA ILE A 7 -1.35 8.05 11.13
C ILE A 7 -1.82 9.45 11.48
N GLN A 8 -1.10 10.48 11.06
CA GLN A 8 -1.48 11.86 11.29
C GLN A 8 -2.80 12.22 10.61
N SER A 9 -3.03 11.71 9.41
CA SER A 9 -4.27 11.98 8.66
C SER A 9 -5.50 11.35 9.32
N LEU A 10 -5.33 10.21 9.98
CA LEU A 10 -6.43 9.53 10.66
C LEU A 10 -6.88 10.28 11.93
N ARG A 11 -5.97 10.95 12.64
CA ARG A 11 -6.26 11.64 13.89
C ARG A 11 -7.27 12.78 13.74
N PRO A 12 -7.13 13.69 12.76
CA PRO A 12 -8.11 14.78 12.59
C PRO A 12 -9.36 14.36 11.83
N GLY A 13 -9.54 13.06 11.54
CA GLY A 13 -10.70 12.58 10.82
C GLY A 13 -10.70 12.89 9.32
N ARG A 14 -9.56 13.21 8.74
CA ARG A 14 -9.45 13.39 7.30
C ARG A 14 -9.72 12.07 6.57
N PRO A 15 -10.50 12.10 5.48
CA PRO A 15 -10.72 10.89 4.72
C PRO A 15 -9.43 10.43 4.05
N VAL A 16 -9.12 9.14 4.19
CA VAL A 16 -8.03 8.48 3.49
C VAL A 16 -8.62 7.30 2.73
N SER A 17 -8.06 7.02 1.56
CA SER A 17 -8.52 5.94 0.70
C SER A 17 -7.45 4.90 0.52
N GLY A 18 -7.84 3.63 0.60
CA GLY A 18 -6.93 2.53 0.40
C GLY A 18 -7.62 1.33 -0.22
N THR A 19 -6.83 0.31 -0.51
CA THR A 19 -7.34 -0.94 -1.06
C THR A 19 -6.54 -2.13 -0.55
N LEU A 20 -7.11 -3.31 -0.72
CA LEU A 20 -6.47 -4.59 -0.40
C LEU A 20 -5.69 -5.07 -1.63
N ILE A 21 -4.43 -5.44 -1.44
CA ILE A 21 -3.60 -6.00 -2.50
C ILE A 21 -3.49 -7.51 -2.27
N VAL A 22 -3.98 -8.27 -3.25
CA VAL A 22 -3.99 -9.73 -3.21
C VAL A 22 -3.14 -10.34 -4.32
N SER A 23 -2.21 -9.59 -4.90
CA SER A 23 -1.35 -10.04 -5.99
C SER A 23 0.04 -9.43 -5.89
N PRO A 24 1.11 -10.21 -6.09
CA PRO A 24 2.47 -9.69 -6.16
C PRO A 24 2.84 -9.15 -7.55
N SER A 25 1.89 -8.98 -8.45
CA SER A 25 2.18 -8.48 -9.79
C SER A 25 2.79 -7.08 -9.74
N PRO A 26 3.89 -6.81 -10.47
CA PRO A 26 4.52 -5.49 -10.51
C PRO A 26 3.70 -4.43 -11.25
N ARG A 27 2.58 -4.81 -11.84
CA ARG A 27 1.67 -3.87 -12.51
C ARG A 27 0.75 -3.13 -11.53
N TRP A 28 0.51 -3.71 -10.35
CA TRP A 28 -0.42 -3.13 -9.39
C TRP A 28 0.03 -1.81 -8.77
N PRO A 29 1.32 -1.60 -8.44
CA PRO A 29 1.72 -0.31 -7.86
C PRO A 29 1.36 0.89 -8.72
N ASP A 30 1.62 0.85 -10.01
CA ASP A 30 1.26 1.95 -10.92
C ASP A 30 -0.25 2.15 -11.02
N ALA A 31 -1.01 1.06 -11.07
CA ALA A 31 -2.48 1.13 -11.11
C ALA A 31 -3.04 1.76 -9.83
N VAL A 32 -2.51 1.38 -8.68
CA VAL A 32 -2.92 1.95 -7.39
C VAL A 32 -2.61 3.44 -7.33
N ARG A 33 -1.42 3.84 -7.77
CA ARG A 33 -1.03 5.24 -7.84
C ARG A 33 -1.97 6.04 -8.74
N ALA A 34 -2.32 5.49 -9.90
CA ALA A 34 -3.22 6.14 -10.84
C ALA A 34 -4.62 6.38 -10.26
N CYS A 35 -5.06 5.55 -9.32
CA CYS A 35 -6.31 5.73 -8.61
C CYS A 35 -6.26 6.77 -7.49
N GLY A 36 -5.08 7.29 -7.16
CA GLY A 36 -4.93 8.29 -6.11
C GLY A 36 -5.12 7.77 -4.70
N LEU A 37 -4.82 6.50 -4.46
CA LEU A 37 -4.98 5.88 -3.15
C LEU A 37 -3.86 6.28 -2.20
N ASP A 38 -4.20 6.40 -0.92
CA ASP A 38 -3.26 6.83 0.13
C ASP A 38 -2.48 5.66 0.72
N PHE A 39 -3.10 4.49 0.78
CA PHE A 39 -2.46 3.31 1.36
C PHE A 39 -2.94 2.04 0.67
N VAL A 40 -2.17 0.95 0.88
CA VAL A 40 -2.56 -0.40 0.50
C VAL A 40 -2.39 -1.32 1.69
N PHE A 41 -3.30 -2.26 1.86
CA PHE A 41 -3.17 -3.36 2.81
C PHE A 41 -2.71 -4.59 2.02
N ILE A 42 -1.49 -5.06 2.29
CA ILE A 42 -0.93 -6.24 1.62
C ILE A 42 -1.42 -7.48 2.37
N ASP A 43 -2.25 -8.28 1.70
CA ASP A 43 -2.83 -9.47 2.31
C ASP A 43 -1.80 -10.60 2.34
N THR A 44 -1.39 -11.01 3.53
CA THR A 44 -0.47 -12.13 3.74
C THR A 44 -1.17 -13.36 4.32
N GLU A 45 -2.47 -13.29 4.58
CA GLU A 45 -3.24 -14.41 5.10
C GLU A 45 -3.85 -15.27 4.00
N HIS A 46 -4.39 -14.63 2.95
CA HIS A 46 -5.17 -15.32 1.92
C HIS A 46 -4.36 -15.61 0.66
N ILE A 47 -3.19 -14.99 0.51
CA ILE A 47 -2.28 -15.25 -0.61
C ILE A 47 -0.90 -15.61 -0.08
N ALA A 48 -0.21 -16.50 -0.79
CA ALA A 48 1.13 -16.93 -0.42
C ALA A 48 2.15 -15.91 -0.93
N LEU A 49 2.70 -15.12 -0.03
CA LEU A 49 3.77 -14.17 -0.32
C LEU A 49 5.01 -14.54 0.49
N ASP A 50 6.14 -14.65 -0.16
CA ASP A 50 7.41 -14.83 0.53
C ASP A 50 8.00 -13.47 0.97
N ARG A 51 9.09 -13.53 1.75
CA ARG A 51 9.71 -12.31 2.28
C ARG A 51 10.24 -11.39 1.17
N ALA A 52 10.77 -11.97 0.10
CA ALA A 52 11.29 -11.19 -1.01
C ALA A 52 10.16 -10.45 -1.72
N GLN A 53 9.03 -11.11 -1.94
CA GLN A 53 7.86 -10.49 -2.54
C GLN A 53 7.31 -9.36 -1.67
N ILE A 54 7.14 -9.59 -0.38
CA ILE A 54 6.66 -8.57 0.56
C ILE A 54 7.62 -7.38 0.57
N SER A 55 8.92 -7.64 0.60
CA SER A 55 9.93 -6.58 0.62
C SER A 55 9.85 -5.67 -0.61
N TRP A 56 9.83 -6.24 -1.81
CA TRP A 56 9.76 -5.41 -3.00
C TRP A 56 8.42 -4.67 -3.13
N MET A 57 7.33 -5.30 -2.71
CA MET A 57 6.01 -4.66 -2.72
C MET A 57 5.98 -3.44 -1.80
N CYS A 58 6.45 -3.59 -0.57
CA CYS A 58 6.51 -2.46 0.36
C CYS A 58 7.38 -1.33 -0.19
N GLN A 59 8.53 -1.65 -0.77
CA GLN A 59 9.42 -0.66 -1.36
C GLN A 59 8.79 0.03 -2.57
N ALA A 60 8.13 -0.73 -3.43
CA ALA A 60 7.49 -0.19 -4.63
C ALA A 60 6.35 0.79 -4.28
N TYR A 61 5.47 0.41 -3.36
CA TYR A 61 4.38 1.30 -2.94
C TYR A 61 4.92 2.53 -2.22
N ALA A 62 5.87 2.36 -1.31
CA ALA A 62 6.47 3.49 -0.60
C ALA A 62 7.15 4.47 -1.56
N ALA A 63 7.83 3.99 -2.58
CA ALA A 63 8.49 4.83 -3.59
C ALA A 63 7.49 5.66 -4.39
N LEU A 64 6.25 5.19 -4.54
CA LEU A 64 5.18 5.91 -5.22
C LEU A 64 4.38 6.82 -4.29
N GLY A 65 4.76 6.92 -3.03
CA GLY A 65 4.03 7.72 -2.05
C GLY A 65 2.75 7.08 -1.54
N VAL A 66 2.61 5.75 -1.66
CA VAL A 66 1.47 4.99 -1.15
C VAL A 66 1.93 4.20 0.07
N ALA A 67 1.29 4.39 1.22
CA ALA A 67 1.70 3.74 2.47
C ALA A 67 1.35 2.25 2.44
N PRO A 68 2.33 1.32 2.48
CA PRO A 68 2.04 -0.11 2.61
C PRO A 68 1.78 -0.49 4.07
N ILE A 69 0.82 -1.36 4.28
CA ILE A 69 0.46 -1.87 5.60
C ILE A 69 0.50 -3.40 5.59
#